data_a415f39a07197ec0509cc5e355612e21
#
_entry.id   a415f39a07197ec0509cc5e355612e21
#
_cell.length_a   1.000
_cell.length_b   1.000
_cell.length_c   1.000
_cell.angle_alpha   90.00
_cell.angle_beta   90.00
_cell.angle_gamma   90.00
#
_symmetry.space_group_name_H-M   'P 1'
#
loop_
_entity.id
_entity.type
_entity.pdbx_description
1 polymer ?
#
loop_
_entity_poly.entity_id
_entity_poly.type
_entity_poly.pdbx_seq_one_letter_code
_entity_poly.pdbx_strand_id
1 'polypeptide(L)'
;MSISIENQEMADKRLPYFLDAPLKHREVFCSPLIAPIALGKYLDTGLIKCVNVGGEMAPKNVVRPIMWEWVRDLYLEAKSRGIEFYFHQSGSMFMRDGVNIGAWNLNKQIACAEEIQHELEKMF
;
A
#
# COMPACT_ATOMS: atom_id res chain seq x y z
N MET A 1 -13.23 -8.45 6.43
CA MET A 1 -12.80 -9.10 5.17
C MET A 1 -11.84 -8.21 4.41
N SER A 2 -10.90 -8.79 3.69
CA SER A 2 -9.89 -8.06 2.95
C SER A 2 -9.86 -8.46 1.48
N ILE A 3 -9.33 -7.58 0.64
CA ILE A 3 -9.11 -7.83 -0.77
C ILE A 3 -7.72 -7.34 -1.15
N SER A 4 -7.02 -8.09 -2.01
CA SER A 4 -5.70 -7.72 -2.51
C SER A 4 -5.82 -7.12 -3.90
N ILE A 5 -5.14 -5.99 -4.12
CA ILE A 5 -5.04 -5.32 -5.41
C ILE A 5 -3.60 -4.89 -5.64
N GLU A 6 -3.01 -5.24 -6.78
CA GLU A 6 -1.60 -4.98 -7.09
C GLU A 6 -1.41 -3.77 -8.00
N ASN A 7 -2.44 -3.39 -8.76
CA ASN A 7 -2.40 -2.29 -9.72
C ASN A 7 -3.80 -1.70 -9.91
N GLN A 8 -3.87 -0.60 -10.66
CA GLN A 8 -5.13 0.11 -10.88
C GLN A 8 -6.18 -0.74 -11.60
N GLU A 9 -5.76 -1.55 -12.57
CA GLU A 9 -6.68 -2.43 -13.30
C GLU A 9 -7.40 -3.40 -12.36
N MET A 10 -6.66 -4.00 -11.43
CA MET A 10 -7.23 -4.92 -10.45
C MET A 10 -8.13 -4.18 -9.45
N ALA A 11 -7.75 -2.97 -9.04
CA ALA A 11 -8.59 -2.14 -8.19
C ALA A 11 -9.94 -1.87 -8.86
N ASP A 12 -9.91 -1.42 -10.12
CA ASP A 12 -11.12 -1.06 -10.85
C ASP A 12 -12.00 -2.26 -11.18
N LYS A 13 -11.41 -3.44 -11.29
CA LYS A 13 -12.14 -4.70 -11.50
C LYS A 13 -12.78 -5.24 -10.23
N ARG A 14 -12.03 -5.25 -9.11
CA ARG A 14 -12.41 -5.97 -7.90
C ARG A 14 -13.17 -5.13 -6.89
N LEU A 15 -12.80 -3.85 -6.74
CA LEU A 15 -13.38 -3.01 -5.70
C LEU A 15 -14.88 -2.77 -5.85
N PRO A 16 -15.44 -2.56 -7.05
CA PRO A 16 -16.90 -2.40 -7.15
C PRO A 16 -17.69 -3.58 -6.57
N TYR A 17 -17.26 -4.80 -6.82
CA TYR A 17 -17.89 -6.00 -6.26
C TYR A 17 -17.68 -6.12 -4.76
N PHE A 18 -16.47 -5.81 -4.31
CA PHE A 18 -16.11 -5.86 -2.89
C PHE A 18 -16.94 -4.85 -2.07
N LEU A 19 -17.16 -3.67 -2.61
CA LEU A 19 -17.95 -2.62 -1.97
C LEU A 19 -19.45 -2.94 -1.98
N ASP A 20 -19.92 -3.68 -2.99
CA ASP A 20 -21.31 -4.06 -3.12
C ASP A 20 -21.67 -5.26 -2.23
N ALA A 21 -20.70 -6.04 -1.78
CA ALA A 21 -20.91 -7.20 -0.93
C ALA A 21 -21.40 -6.78 0.47
N PRO A 22 -22.26 -7.59 1.14
CA PRO A 22 -22.82 -7.24 2.45
C PRO A 22 -21.82 -7.49 3.58
N LEU A 23 -20.75 -6.72 3.63
CA LEU A 23 -19.65 -6.85 4.59
C LEU A 23 -19.71 -5.71 5.61
N LYS A 24 -19.40 -6.02 6.88
CA LYS A 24 -19.38 -5.02 7.95
C LYS A 24 -18.04 -4.29 8.04
N HIS A 25 -16.95 -4.95 7.69
CA HIS A 25 -15.60 -4.41 7.78
C HIS A 25 -14.83 -4.75 6.51
N ARG A 26 -14.24 -3.75 5.89
CA ARG A 26 -13.49 -3.93 4.65
C ARG A 26 -12.11 -3.32 4.77
N GLU A 27 -11.09 -4.11 4.41
CA GLU A 27 -9.71 -3.66 4.31
C GLU A 27 -9.18 -3.94 2.91
N VAL A 28 -8.36 -3.04 2.40
CA VAL A 28 -7.69 -3.19 1.10
C VAL A 28 -6.21 -3.43 1.34
N PHE A 29 -5.66 -4.43 0.65
CA PHE A 29 -4.24 -4.74 0.66
C PHE A 29 -3.64 -4.45 -0.71
N CYS A 30 -2.75 -3.47 -0.78
CA CYS A 30 -1.92 -3.19 -1.96
C CYS A 30 -0.56 -3.86 -1.70
N SER A 31 -0.52 -5.18 -1.84
CA SER A 31 0.66 -5.97 -1.51
C SER A 31 0.73 -7.20 -2.44
N PRO A 32 1.74 -7.32 -3.29
CA PRO A 32 2.78 -6.29 -3.50
C PRO A 32 2.24 -5.08 -4.27
N LEU A 33 2.65 -3.89 -3.87
CA LEU A 33 2.35 -2.66 -4.61
C LEU A 33 3.40 -2.52 -5.72
N ILE A 34 2.99 -2.75 -6.96
CA ILE A 34 3.90 -2.83 -8.12
C ILE A 34 3.68 -1.75 -9.16
N ALA A 35 2.73 -0.86 -8.91
CA ALA A 35 2.40 0.25 -9.79
C ALA A 35 1.69 1.33 -8.97
N PRO A 36 1.63 2.58 -9.45
CA PRO A 36 0.84 3.59 -8.75
C PRO A 36 -0.65 3.21 -8.78
N ILE A 37 -1.32 3.39 -7.66
CA ILE A 37 -2.75 3.12 -7.51
C ILE A 37 -3.42 4.35 -6.91
N ALA A 38 -4.54 4.77 -7.49
CA ALA A 38 -5.41 5.80 -6.93
C ALA A 38 -6.69 5.14 -6.43
N LEU A 39 -6.99 5.30 -5.15
CA LEU A 39 -8.13 4.70 -4.48
C LEU A 39 -9.21 5.71 -4.09
N GLY A 40 -8.98 7.01 -4.30
CA GLY A 40 -9.83 8.08 -3.78
C GLY A 40 -11.32 7.85 -3.96
N LYS A 41 -11.76 7.52 -5.17
CA LYS A 41 -13.19 7.31 -5.44
C LYS A 41 -13.79 6.13 -4.68
N TYR A 42 -12.99 5.11 -4.38
CA TYR A 42 -13.44 3.96 -3.59
C TYR A 42 -13.44 4.27 -2.10
N LEU A 43 -12.46 5.05 -1.65
CA LEU A 43 -12.37 5.48 -0.25
C LEU A 43 -13.47 6.48 0.09
N ASP A 44 -13.93 7.26 -0.87
CA ASP A 44 -15.00 8.22 -0.68
C ASP A 44 -16.35 7.57 -0.35
N THR A 45 -16.50 6.27 -0.60
CA THR A 45 -17.72 5.53 -0.22
C THR A 45 -17.89 5.42 1.30
N GLY A 46 -16.82 5.58 2.06
CA GLY A 46 -16.83 5.41 3.52
C GLY A 46 -16.91 3.94 3.95
N LEU A 47 -16.85 2.99 3.04
CA LEU A 47 -16.99 1.57 3.32
C LEU A 47 -15.67 0.86 3.61
N ILE A 48 -14.54 1.44 3.18
CA ILE A 48 -13.21 0.88 3.43
C ILE A 48 -12.66 1.48 4.71
N LYS A 49 -12.21 0.63 5.64
CA LYS A 49 -11.74 1.05 6.97
C LYS A 49 -10.23 1.13 7.08
N CYS A 50 -9.51 0.42 6.22
CA CYS A 50 -8.06 0.36 6.31
C CYS A 50 -7.43 0.11 4.94
N VAL A 51 -6.32 0.79 4.67
CA VAL A 51 -5.47 0.57 3.50
C VAL A 51 -4.14 0.02 3.99
N ASN A 52 -3.77 -1.16 3.51
CA ASN A 52 -2.54 -1.85 3.86
C ASN A 52 -1.63 -1.92 2.65
N VAL A 53 -0.35 -1.61 2.82
CA VAL A 53 0.62 -1.57 1.73
C VAL A 53 1.82 -2.43 2.07
N GLY A 54 2.36 -3.11 1.08
CA GLY A 54 3.59 -3.88 1.20
C GLY A 54 4.30 -4.01 -0.14
N GLY A 55 5.62 -4.21 -0.09
CA GLY A 55 6.42 -4.46 -1.28
C GLY A 55 6.53 -5.95 -1.61
N GLU A 56 7.20 -6.26 -2.71
CA GLU A 56 7.44 -7.63 -3.12
C GLU A 56 8.75 -8.17 -2.54
N MET A 57 8.69 -9.33 -1.91
CA MET A 57 9.87 -10.05 -1.47
C MET A 57 10.22 -11.11 -2.52
N ALA A 58 11.28 -10.87 -3.29
CA ALA A 58 11.68 -11.75 -4.36
C ALA A 58 13.19 -11.63 -4.61
N PRO A 59 13.82 -12.62 -5.30
CA PRO A 59 15.23 -12.52 -5.68
C PRO A 59 15.52 -11.28 -6.51
N LYS A 60 16.74 -10.78 -6.42
CA LYS A 60 17.18 -9.51 -7.01
C LYS A 60 16.87 -9.39 -8.52
N ASN A 61 16.93 -10.50 -9.25
CA ASN A 61 16.74 -10.51 -10.70
C ASN A 61 15.27 -10.55 -11.14
N VAL A 62 14.32 -10.75 -10.22
CA VAL A 62 12.90 -10.87 -10.54
C VAL A 62 12.01 -9.93 -9.71
N VAL A 63 12.52 -9.31 -8.65
CA VAL A 63 11.74 -8.43 -7.80
C VAL A 63 11.27 -7.18 -8.56
N ARG A 64 10.00 -6.83 -8.36
CA ARG A 64 9.45 -5.58 -8.89
C ARG A 64 9.55 -4.52 -7.80
N PRO A 65 10.06 -3.32 -8.13
CA PRO A 65 10.25 -2.29 -7.12
C PRO A 65 8.94 -1.69 -6.65
N ILE A 66 8.92 -1.24 -5.40
CA ILE A 66 7.90 -0.36 -4.88
C ILE A 66 8.53 1.04 -4.76
N MET A 67 7.80 2.07 -5.19
CA MET A 67 8.29 3.44 -5.17
C MET A 67 7.74 4.19 -3.95
N TRP A 68 8.58 4.96 -3.28
CA TRP A 68 8.18 5.76 -2.12
C TRP A 68 6.98 6.68 -2.43
N GLU A 69 6.97 7.28 -3.62
CA GLU A 69 5.89 8.18 -4.03
C GLU A 69 4.53 7.49 -4.07
N TRP A 70 4.50 6.21 -4.44
CA TRP A 70 3.26 5.43 -4.48
C TRP A 70 2.71 5.20 -3.06
N VAL A 71 3.60 4.93 -2.11
CA VAL A 71 3.24 4.75 -0.70
C VAL A 71 2.74 6.05 -0.10
N ARG A 72 3.47 7.14 -0.34
CA ARG A 72 3.08 8.49 0.09
C ARG A 72 1.68 8.84 -0.41
N ASP A 73 1.43 8.64 -1.69
CA ASP A 73 0.17 9.03 -2.31
C ASP A 73 -1.01 8.25 -1.73
N LEU A 74 -0.86 6.95 -1.49
CA LEU A 74 -1.87 6.14 -0.84
C LEU A 74 -2.09 6.56 0.62
N TYR A 75 -1.01 6.89 1.32
CA TYR A 75 -1.11 7.42 2.67
C TYR A 75 -1.94 8.71 2.71
N LEU A 76 -1.66 9.63 1.80
CA LEU A 76 -2.39 10.90 1.74
C LEU A 76 -3.87 10.70 1.40
N GLU A 77 -4.18 9.79 0.48
CA GLU A 77 -5.56 9.47 0.14
C GLU A 77 -6.32 8.92 1.35
N ALA A 78 -5.71 8.01 2.10
CA ALA A 78 -6.33 7.42 3.29
C ALA A 78 -6.47 8.47 4.40
N LYS A 79 -5.40 9.20 4.69
CA LYS A 79 -5.39 10.18 5.78
C LYS A 79 -6.40 11.31 5.57
N SER A 80 -6.50 11.82 4.35
CA SER A 80 -7.44 12.91 4.03
C SER A 80 -8.91 12.49 4.24
N ARG A 81 -9.17 11.20 4.33
CA ARG A 81 -10.52 10.64 4.54
C ARG A 81 -10.71 10.00 5.92
N GLY A 82 -9.72 10.13 6.80
CA GLY A 82 -9.78 9.55 8.14
C GLY A 82 -9.73 8.03 8.15
N ILE A 83 -9.14 7.42 7.14
CA ILE A 83 -9.02 5.97 6.99
C ILE A 83 -7.65 5.52 7.49
N GLU A 84 -7.60 4.40 8.22
CA GLU A 84 -6.35 3.85 8.72
C GLU A 84 -5.46 3.40 7.58
N PHE A 85 -4.16 3.60 7.75
CA PHE A 85 -3.14 3.23 6.78
C PHE A 85 -1.99 2.53 7.49
N TYR A 86 -1.56 1.38 6.93
CA TYR A 86 -0.41 0.63 7.45
C TYR A 86 0.53 0.22 6.32
N PHE A 87 1.79 0.59 6.45
CA PHE A 87 2.87 0.11 5.60
C PHE A 87 3.57 -1.03 6.32
N HIS A 88 3.34 -2.26 5.87
CA HIS A 88 3.73 -3.47 6.60
C HIS A 88 5.19 -3.86 6.40
N GLN A 89 5.69 -3.75 5.17
CA GLN A 89 7.08 -4.07 4.85
C GLN A 89 7.47 -3.42 3.53
N SER A 90 8.75 -3.07 3.40
CA SER A 90 9.25 -2.33 2.23
C SER A 90 9.40 -3.19 0.97
N GLY A 91 9.41 -4.51 1.12
CA GLY A 91 9.86 -5.37 0.04
C GLY A 91 11.37 -5.33 -0.12
N SER A 92 11.87 -6.15 -1.07
CA SER A 92 13.31 -6.24 -1.33
C SER A 92 13.87 -4.99 -2.01
N MET A 93 13.04 -4.29 -2.80
CA MET A 93 13.47 -3.11 -3.54
C MET A 93 12.46 -1.98 -3.34
N PHE A 94 12.80 -1.06 -2.43
CA PHE A 94 12.01 0.13 -2.14
C PHE A 94 12.80 1.36 -2.58
N MET A 95 12.34 1.99 -3.64
CA MET A 95 13.08 3.07 -4.29
C MET A 95 12.64 4.44 -3.81
N ARG A 96 13.61 5.24 -3.39
CA ARG A 96 13.41 6.64 -3.02
C ARG A 96 14.56 7.47 -3.58
N ASP A 97 14.23 8.47 -4.37
CA ASP A 97 15.23 9.38 -5.01
C ASP A 97 16.31 8.61 -5.79
N GLY A 98 15.89 7.52 -6.47
CA GLY A 98 16.80 6.70 -7.26
C GLY A 98 17.66 5.72 -6.46
N VAL A 99 17.45 5.64 -5.15
CA VAL A 99 18.21 4.75 -4.25
C VAL A 99 17.31 3.68 -3.67
N ASN A 100 17.79 2.43 -3.68
CA ASN A 100 17.09 1.34 -3.01
C ASN A 100 17.35 1.41 -1.50
N ILE A 101 16.33 1.76 -0.73
CA ILE A 101 16.38 1.77 0.73
C ILE A 101 15.70 0.56 1.35
N GLY A 102 15.25 -0.39 0.54
CA GLY A 102 14.73 -1.67 1.00
C GLY A 102 15.82 -2.62 1.46
N ALA A 103 15.44 -3.83 1.79
CA ALA A 103 16.38 -4.83 2.30
C ALA A 103 15.94 -6.23 1.87
N TRP A 104 16.89 -7.17 1.90
CA TRP A 104 16.63 -8.56 1.51
C TRP A 104 16.11 -9.42 2.67
N ASN A 105 16.20 -8.90 3.89
CA ASN A 105 15.76 -9.58 5.11
C ASN A 105 14.40 -9.03 5.54
N LEU A 106 13.44 -9.93 5.84
CA LEU A 106 12.08 -9.53 6.20
C LEU A 106 12.04 -8.59 7.42
N ASN A 107 12.83 -8.89 8.45
CA ASN A 107 12.85 -8.04 9.65
C ASN A 107 13.31 -6.62 9.34
N LYS A 108 14.28 -6.47 8.45
CA LYS A 108 14.75 -5.16 7.99
C LYS A 108 13.74 -4.47 7.10
N GLN A 109 12.99 -5.23 6.29
CA GLN A 109 11.90 -4.68 5.47
C GLN A 109 10.79 -4.11 6.35
N ILE A 110 10.44 -4.81 7.43
CA ILE A 110 9.45 -4.35 8.40
C ILE A 110 9.95 -3.07 9.09
N ALA A 111 11.20 -3.07 9.54
CA ALA A 111 11.80 -1.90 10.20
C ALA A 111 11.82 -0.68 9.25
N CYS A 112 12.15 -0.89 8.00
CA CYS A 112 12.13 0.17 6.98
C CYS A 112 10.71 0.75 6.83
N ALA A 113 9.71 -0.12 6.73
CA ALA A 113 8.32 0.31 6.61
C ALA A 113 7.85 1.10 7.82
N GLU A 114 8.24 0.68 9.03
CA GLU A 114 7.92 1.41 10.25
C GLU A 114 8.51 2.81 10.25
N GLU A 115 9.76 2.96 9.83
CA GLU A 115 10.42 4.26 9.72
C GLU A 115 9.71 5.18 8.72
N ILE A 116 9.33 4.65 7.56
CA ILE A 116 8.64 5.41 6.52
C ILE A 116 7.25 5.80 7.01
N GLN A 117 6.51 4.91 7.64
CA GLN A 117 5.19 5.24 8.19
C GLN A 117 5.30 6.37 9.21
N HIS A 118 6.25 6.28 10.12
CA HIS A 118 6.49 7.29 11.13
C HIS A 118 6.87 8.64 10.50
N GLU A 119 7.71 8.61 9.47
CA GLU A 119 8.08 9.81 8.71
C GLU A 119 6.86 10.46 8.04
N LEU A 120 6.00 9.66 7.39
CA LEU A 120 4.77 10.15 6.76
C LEU A 120 3.82 10.78 7.77
N GLU A 121 3.66 10.15 8.94
CA GLU A 121 2.83 10.67 10.03
C GLU A 121 3.33 12.02 10.55
N LYS A 122 4.64 12.24 10.55
CA LYS A 122 5.23 13.52 10.94
C LYS A 122 5.12 14.59 9.86
N MET A 123 5.22 14.21 8.59
CA MET A 123 5.21 15.16 7.45
C MET A 123 3.81 15.69 7.17
N PHE A 124 2.83 14.89 7.43
CA PHE A 124 1.43 15.15 7.08
C PHE A 124 0.50 14.94 8.27
#